data_6284a956c3d840937a22d7e65bb92d09
#
_entry.id   6284a956c3d840937a22d7e65bb92d09
#
_cell.length_a   1.000
_cell.length_b   1.000
_cell.length_c   1.000
_cell.angle_alpha   90.00
_cell.angle_beta   90.00
_cell.angle_gamma   90.00
#
_symmetry.space_group_name_H-M   'P 1'
#
loop_
_entity.id
_entity.type
_entity.pdbx_description
1 polymer ?
#
loop_
_entity_poly.entity_id
_entity_poly.type
_entity_poly.pdbx_seq_one_letter_code
_entity_poly.pdbx_strand_id
1 'polypeptide(L)'
;MNGLVAKAEEQYYQVVAAKEKMDALQESLRATESILKGAAMQYDLDKSKTSELASAYTQNATVKKDYYFAVCKYNVEFAQLIAKMGWSLKDFHMVYMVKKTGE
;
A
#
# COMPACT_ATOMS: atom_id res chain seq x y z
N MET A 1 -12.80 7.52 26.41
CA MET A 1 -11.96 6.33 26.27
C MET A 1 -12.45 5.37 25.21
N ASN A 2 -13.72 5.00 25.25
CA ASN A 2 -14.28 4.09 24.24
C ASN A 2 -14.18 4.65 22.83
N GLY A 3 -14.26 5.99 22.67
CA GLY A 3 -14.15 6.60 21.37
C GLY A 3 -12.76 6.48 20.74
N LEU A 4 -11.70 6.53 21.57
CA LEU A 4 -10.33 6.37 21.08
C LEU A 4 -10.05 4.94 20.65
N VAL A 5 -10.52 3.97 21.41
CA VAL A 5 -10.37 2.55 21.08
C VAL A 5 -11.14 2.24 19.79
N ALA A 6 -12.37 2.75 19.66
CA ALA A 6 -13.19 2.54 18.47
C ALA A 6 -12.53 3.16 17.24
N LYS A 7 -11.94 4.36 17.38
CA LYS A 7 -11.24 5.02 16.27
C LYS A 7 -9.99 4.26 15.86
N ALA A 8 -9.25 3.72 16.84
CA ALA A 8 -8.06 2.92 16.54
C ALA A 8 -8.44 1.62 15.83
N GLU A 9 -9.52 0.96 16.27
CA GLU A 9 -10.01 -0.25 15.60
C GLU A 9 -10.46 0.04 14.18
N GLU A 10 -11.21 1.12 13.98
CA GLU A 10 -11.65 1.54 12.65
C GLU A 10 -10.44 1.79 11.74
N GLN A 11 -9.44 2.50 12.26
CA GLN A 11 -8.22 2.76 11.50
C GLN A 11 -7.44 1.49 11.20
N TYR A 12 -7.44 0.54 12.13
CA TYR A 12 -6.80 -0.75 11.91
C TYR A 12 -7.44 -1.50 10.74
N TYR A 13 -8.78 -1.49 10.68
CA TYR A 13 -9.47 -2.12 9.55
C TYR A 13 -9.15 -1.43 8.23
N GLN A 14 -8.96 -0.11 8.25
CA GLN A 14 -8.55 0.62 7.06
C GLN A 14 -7.15 0.19 6.61
N VAL A 15 -6.24 -0.03 7.54
CA VAL A 15 -4.89 -0.50 7.24
C VAL A 15 -4.94 -1.90 6.62
N VAL A 16 -5.73 -2.79 7.20
CA VAL A 16 -5.86 -4.16 6.68
C VAL A 16 -6.43 -4.14 5.26
N ALA A 17 -7.48 -3.35 5.02
CA ALA A 17 -8.07 -3.23 3.69
C ALA A 17 -7.08 -2.67 2.67
N ALA A 18 -6.30 -1.65 3.08
CA ALA A 18 -5.28 -1.06 2.20
C ALA A 18 -4.17 -2.07 1.89
N LYS A 19 -3.79 -2.89 2.85
CA LYS A 19 -2.77 -3.93 2.63
C LYS A 19 -3.27 -5.00 1.67
N GLU A 20 -4.51 -5.43 1.83
CA GLU A 20 -5.11 -6.43 0.94
C GLU A 20 -5.14 -5.92 -0.49
N LYS A 21 -5.53 -4.66 -0.68
CA LYS A 21 -5.55 -4.04 -2.00
C LYS A 21 -4.14 -3.94 -2.58
N MET A 22 -3.17 -3.55 -1.76
CA MET A 22 -1.78 -3.45 -2.18
C MET A 22 -1.25 -4.82 -2.63
N ASP A 23 -1.53 -5.87 -1.86
CA ASP A 23 -1.08 -7.22 -2.17
C ASP A 23 -1.72 -7.73 -3.46
N ALA A 24 -3.01 -7.47 -3.66
CA ALA A 24 -3.71 -7.85 -4.89
C ALA A 24 -3.11 -7.15 -6.11
N LEU A 25 -2.81 -5.86 -5.98
CA LEU A 25 -2.19 -5.10 -7.06
C LEU A 25 -0.75 -5.55 -7.32
N GLN A 26 -0.03 -5.99 -6.29
CA GLN A 26 1.31 -6.55 -6.47
C GLN A 26 1.26 -7.81 -7.33
N GLU A 27 0.28 -8.67 -7.12
CA GLU A 27 0.10 -9.86 -7.96
C GLU A 27 -0.28 -9.48 -9.38
N SER A 28 -1.18 -8.51 -9.54
CA SER A 28 -1.54 -7.99 -10.86
C SER A 28 -0.34 -7.40 -11.58
N LEU A 29 0.53 -6.71 -10.84
CA LEU A 29 1.76 -6.15 -11.41
C LEU A 29 2.68 -7.25 -11.93
N ARG A 30 2.86 -8.30 -11.16
CA ARG A 30 3.67 -9.45 -11.58
C ARG A 30 3.11 -10.09 -12.85
N ALA A 31 1.77 -10.22 -12.90
CA ALA A 31 1.10 -10.79 -14.08
C ALA A 31 1.30 -9.92 -15.31
N THR A 32 1.13 -8.59 -15.18
CA THR A 32 1.32 -7.69 -16.30
C THR A 32 2.77 -7.60 -16.74
N GLU A 33 3.72 -7.71 -15.80
CA GLU A 33 5.14 -7.75 -16.16
C GLU A 33 5.48 -9.00 -16.96
N SER A 34 4.89 -10.13 -16.59
CA SER A 34 5.06 -11.38 -17.34
C SER A 34 4.46 -11.26 -18.74
N ILE A 35 3.27 -10.67 -18.86
CA ILE A 35 2.61 -10.43 -20.16
C ILE A 35 3.46 -9.49 -21.02
N LEU A 36 3.99 -8.43 -20.42
CA LEU A 36 4.84 -7.47 -21.13
C LEU A 36 6.11 -8.15 -21.65
N LYS A 37 6.73 -8.98 -20.82
CA LYS A 37 7.94 -9.72 -21.21
C LYS A 37 7.65 -10.64 -22.38
N GLY A 38 6.52 -11.36 -22.34
CA GLY A 38 6.10 -12.23 -23.43
C GLY A 38 5.81 -11.44 -24.70
N ALA A 39 5.14 -10.30 -24.58
CA ALA A 39 4.84 -9.44 -25.73
C ALA A 39 6.12 -8.87 -26.36
N ALA A 40 7.11 -8.50 -25.53
CA ALA A 40 8.40 -8.01 -26.02
C ALA A 40 9.13 -9.09 -26.79
N MET A 41 9.10 -10.33 -26.31
CA MET A 41 9.72 -11.46 -27.01
C MET A 41 9.04 -11.72 -28.35
N GLN A 42 7.71 -11.68 -28.39
CA GLN A 42 6.96 -11.84 -29.63
C GLN A 42 7.25 -10.72 -30.62
N TYR A 43 7.38 -9.49 -30.13
CA TYR A 43 7.73 -8.35 -30.97
C TYR A 43 9.13 -8.52 -31.58
N ASP A 44 10.08 -9.04 -30.84
CA ASP A 44 11.42 -9.29 -31.36
C ASP A 44 11.41 -10.31 -32.47
N LEU A 45 10.50 -11.29 -32.40
CA LEU A 45 10.36 -12.32 -33.44
C LEU A 45 9.55 -11.81 -34.63
N ASP A 46 8.59 -10.93 -34.39
CA ASP A 46 7.70 -10.41 -35.42
C ASP A 46 7.35 -8.94 -35.11
N LYS A 47 7.97 -8.03 -35.85
CA LYS A 47 7.80 -6.59 -35.63
C LYS A 47 6.40 -6.09 -35.95
N SER A 48 5.55 -6.90 -36.58
CA SER A 48 4.15 -6.54 -36.82
C SER A 48 3.32 -6.56 -35.54
N LYS A 49 3.85 -7.10 -34.45
CA LYS A 49 3.18 -7.22 -33.14
C LYS A 49 3.33 -5.96 -32.30
N THR A 50 3.47 -4.79 -32.92
CA THR A 50 3.63 -3.51 -32.26
C THR A 50 2.41 -3.17 -31.39
N SER A 51 1.20 -3.45 -31.89
CA SER A 51 -0.04 -3.14 -31.20
C SER A 51 -0.15 -3.92 -29.87
N GLU A 52 0.20 -5.21 -29.92
CA GLU A 52 0.16 -6.06 -28.72
C GLU A 52 1.19 -5.60 -27.69
N LEU A 53 2.39 -5.22 -28.15
CA LEU A 53 3.43 -4.71 -27.26
C LEU A 53 3.00 -3.39 -26.61
N ALA A 54 2.43 -2.47 -27.39
CA ALA A 54 1.94 -1.19 -26.88
C ALA A 54 0.84 -1.39 -25.86
N SER A 55 -0.10 -2.32 -26.13
CA SER A 55 -1.16 -2.65 -25.18
C SER A 55 -0.59 -3.20 -23.87
N ALA A 56 0.39 -4.10 -23.96
CA ALA A 56 1.04 -4.68 -22.77
C ALA A 56 1.76 -3.60 -21.96
N TYR A 57 2.45 -2.67 -22.61
CA TYR A 57 3.07 -1.54 -21.91
C TYR A 57 2.05 -0.68 -21.18
N THR A 58 0.94 -0.38 -21.84
CA THR A 58 -0.13 0.43 -21.24
C THR A 58 -0.72 -0.25 -20.03
N GLN A 59 -1.02 -1.55 -20.13
CA GLN A 59 -1.56 -2.31 -19.00
C GLN A 59 -0.58 -2.35 -17.83
N ASN A 60 0.68 -2.63 -18.12
CA ASN A 60 1.71 -2.66 -17.08
C ASN A 60 1.87 -1.31 -16.40
N ALA A 61 1.88 -0.22 -17.18
CA ALA A 61 1.99 1.12 -16.64
C ALA A 61 0.80 1.48 -15.75
N THR A 62 -0.42 1.09 -16.16
CA THR A 62 -1.62 1.37 -15.38
C THR A 62 -1.58 0.61 -14.04
N VAL A 63 -1.26 -0.68 -14.06
CA VAL A 63 -1.18 -1.48 -12.85
C VAL A 63 -0.06 -0.98 -11.93
N LYS A 64 1.07 -0.60 -12.51
CA LYS A 64 2.20 -0.05 -11.76
C LYS A 64 1.81 1.23 -11.04
N LYS A 65 1.11 2.12 -11.72
CA LYS A 65 0.59 3.36 -11.15
C LYS A 65 -0.38 3.05 -10.00
N ASP A 66 -1.32 2.13 -10.23
CA ASP A 66 -2.29 1.74 -9.21
C ASP A 66 -1.62 1.12 -8.00
N TYR A 67 -0.59 0.31 -8.23
CA TYR A 67 0.19 -0.29 -7.15
C TYR A 67 0.89 0.77 -6.31
N TYR A 68 1.54 1.74 -6.94
CA TYR A 68 2.23 2.81 -6.21
C TYR A 68 1.25 3.65 -5.40
N PHE A 69 0.06 3.94 -5.95
CA PHE A 69 -0.98 4.64 -5.19
C PHE A 69 -1.45 3.80 -4.00
N ALA A 70 -1.58 2.50 -4.18
CA ALA A 70 -1.98 1.61 -3.09
C ALA A 70 -0.92 1.56 -1.99
N VAL A 71 0.36 1.55 -2.35
CA VAL A 71 1.46 1.60 -1.39
C VAL A 71 1.41 2.91 -0.61
N CYS A 72 1.22 4.04 -1.30
CA CYS A 72 1.11 5.33 -0.64
C CYS A 72 -0.08 5.37 0.31
N LYS A 73 -1.23 4.86 -0.13
CA LYS A 73 -2.42 4.81 0.71
C LYS A 73 -2.20 3.93 1.94
N TYR A 74 -1.57 2.77 1.75
CA TYR A 74 -1.23 1.89 2.87
C TYR A 74 -0.34 2.62 3.87
N ASN A 75 0.69 3.30 3.38
CA ASN A 75 1.60 4.04 4.25
C ASN A 75 0.90 5.14 5.02
N VAL A 76 0.00 5.89 4.37
CA VAL A 76 -0.78 6.95 5.01
C VAL A 76 -1.70 6.36 6.08
N GLU A 77 -2.43 5.29 5.74
CA GLU A 77 -3.35 4.65 6.69
C GLU A 77 -2.59 4.08 7.89
N PHE A 78 -1.44 3.46 7.62
CA PHE A 78 -0.59 2.92 8.67
C PHE A 78 -0.05 4.03 9.58
N ALA A 79 0.40 5.15 8.98
CA ALA A 79 0.88 6.29 9.74
C ALA A 79 -0.23 6.88 10.61
N GLN A 80 -1.46 6.94 10.09
CA GLN A 80 -2.61 7.41 10.85
C GLN A 80 -2.93 6.47 12.01
N LEU A 81 -2.80 5.16 11.79
CA LEU A 81 -3.00 4.19 12.87
C LEU A 81 -1.97 4.40 13.98
N ILE A 82 -0.70 4.55 13.59
CA ILE A 82 0.38 4.79 14.56
C ILE A 82 0.13 6.11 15.30
N ALA A 83 -0.30 7.15 14.60
CA ALA A 83 -0.60 8.42 15.22
C ALA A 83 -1.74 8.30 16.24
N LYS A 84 -2.81 7.58 15.89
CA LYS A 84 -3.94 7.37 16.81
C LYS A 84 -3.56 6.53 18.01
N MET A 85 -2.78 5.48 17.79
CA MET A 85 -2.23 4.68 18.88
C MET A 85 -1.18 5.47 19.66
N GLY A 86 -0.37 6.24 18.96
CA GLY A 86 0.67 7.07 19.55
C GLY A 86 0.13 8.15 20.46
N TRP A 87 -1.03 8.74 20.13
CA TRP A 87 -1.67 9.70 21.02
C TRP A 87 -2.00 9.05 22.36
N SER A 88 -2.58 7.86 22.31
CA SER A 88 -2.91 7.11 23.51
C SER A 88 -1.65 6.70 24.27
N LEU A 89 -0.65 6.18 23.55
CA LEU A 89 0.63 5.78 24.14
C LEU A 89 1.44 6.97 24.61
N LYS A 90 1.36 8.10 23.91
CA LYS A 90 2.06 9.31 24.30
C LYS A 90 1.54 9.84 25.62
N ASP A 91 0.23 9.86 25.81
CA ASP A 91 -0.38 10.25 27.08
C ASP A 91 0.08 9.32 28.20
N PHE A 92 0.04 8.02 27.96
CA PHE A 92 0.52 7.03 28.91
C PHE A 92 2.01 7.20 29.20
N HIS A 93 2.79 7.39 28.14
CA HIS A 93 4.24 7.56 28.25
C HIS A 93 4.60 8.85 28.99
N MET A 94 3.90 9.93 28.74
CA MET A 94 4.12 11.19 29.45
C MET A 94 3.82 11.04 30.94
N VAL A 95 2.74 10.39 31.28
CA VAL A 95 2.40 10.11 32.69
C VAL A 95 3.47 9.25 33.34
N TYR A 96 3.93 8.22 32.64
CA TYR A 96 5.00 7.34 33.12
C TYR A 96 6.30 8.08 33.34
N MET A 97 6.66 8.90 32.34
CA MET A 97 7.91 9.69 32.41
C MET A 97 7.87 10.74 33.52
N VAL A 98 6.74 11.39 33.69
CA VAL A 98 6.53 12.35 34.78
C VAL A 98 6.68 11.65 36.13
N LYS A 99 6.10 10.49 36.29
CA LYS A 99 6.26 9.69 37.52
C LYS A 99 7.71 9.31 37.78
N LYS A 100 8.39 8.92 36.68
CA LYS A 100 9.79 8.49 36.77
C LYS A 100 10.74 9.65 37.05
N THR A 101 10.49 10.82 36.46
CA THR A 101 11.34 12.00 36.64
C THR A 101 10.89 12.86 37.82
N GLY A 102 9.70 12.67 38.31
CA GLY A 102 9.16 13.38 39.47
C GLY A 102 9.68 12.89 40.79
N GLU A 103 10.61 11.98 40.77
CA GLU A 103 11.27 11.50 41.99
C GLU A 103 12.08 12.64 42.68
#